data_11d8fc08159743610eab1c9e74ea3330
#
_entry.id   11d8fc08159743610eab1c9e74ea3330
#
_cell.length_a   1.000
_cell.length_b   1.000
_cell.length_c   1.000
_cell.angle_alpha   90.00
_cell.angle_beta   90.00
_cell.angle_gamma   90.00
#
_symmetry.space_group_name_H-M   'P 1'
#
loop_
_entity.id
_entity.type
_entity.pdbx_description
1 polymer ?
#
loop_
_entity_poly.entity_id
_entity_poly.type
_entity_poly.pdbx_seq_one_letter_code
_entity_poly.pdbx_strand_id
1 'polypeptide(L)'
;MQRLNLFLILLALASCAWSQTKARYTERLDSIVVYEYWMPSFENLTTYKNYLKSEFCYNAKGQVEQILYYKRWEDDEGGWFLTNKHEYFYDEQGRDTLRVVFLREDGQWELSQKRYSTYDNHGRRVQERTMSYKDGKESSQSRWDYVYNEEGKQVSAAQYKEKQGVWQQTMAVHDEYDAKGNHVKEVYEYLNVPLAEKGTTIMRYDEEGRLTAEIDSIYNALMGGREWQRKDFSYVGRQLSVMKDVVTTIDHDMVHQRMDESLFDLQGNLLQKRSYRQIDKVLQHTSSESYFYDLNREGSSIMGYEFVPEILGSISKGLGFEEEGIFHHKLMMTSQFWHLDEEEDDEGEDMKAETRLYYTILEK
;
A
#
# COMPACT_ATOMS: atom_id res chain seq x y z
N MET A 1 25.40 -25.07 -42.42
CA MET A 1 24.06 -25.59 -42.07
C MET A 1 23.84 -25.80 -40.56
N GLN A 2 24.83 -26.28 -39.78
CA GLN A 2 24.64 -26.51 -38.33
C GLN A 2 24.44 -25.24 -37.48
N ARG A 3 24.99 -24.08 -37.87
CA ARG A 3 24.79 -22.81 -37.10
C ARG A 3 23.42 -22.18 -37.28
N LEU A 4 22.75 -22.44 -38.40
CA LEU A 4 21.41 -21.92 -38.68
C LEU A 4 20.34 -22.66 -37.87
N ASN A 5 20.55 -23.98 -37.67
CA ASN A 5 19.64 -24.77 -36.85
C ASN A 5 19.71 -24.43 -35.35
N LEU A 6 20.89 -24.06 -34.83
CA LEU A 6 21.05 -23.64 -33.44
C LEU A 6 20.36 -22.31 -33.15
N PHE A 7 20.38 -21.38 -34.12
CA PHE A 7 19.71 -20.07 -33.98
C PHE A 7 18.19 -20.19 -34.03
N LEU A 8 17.65 -21.08 -34.86
CA LEU A 8 16.22 -21.38 -34.92
C LEU A 8 15.71 -22.10 -33.66
N ILE A 9 16.53 -22.97 -33.08
CA ILE A 9 16.19 -23.63 -31.78
C ILE A 9 16.20 -22.62 -30.65
N LEU A 10 17.16 -21.70 -30.60
CA LEU A 10 17.22 -20.62 -29.61
C LEU A 10 16.06 -19.62 -29.75
N LEU A 11 15.65 -19.29 -30.99
CA LEU A 11 14.48 -18.48 -31.25
C LEU A 11 13.17 -19.21 -30.87
N ALA A 12 13.08 -20.51 -31.12
CA ALA A 12 11.93 -21.33 -30.70
C ALA A 12 11.86 -21.47 -29.16
N LEU A 13 13.01 -21.62 -28.48
CA LEU A 13 13.07 -21.65 -27.03
C LEU A 13 12.78 -20.28 -26.41
N ALA A 14 13.20 -19.18 -27.01
CA ALA A 14 12.87 -17.82 -26.60
C ALA A 14 11.36 -17.53 -26.80
N SER A 15 10.77 -17.98 -27.92
CA SER A 15 9.33 -17.86 -28.15
C SER A 15 8.50 -18.76 -27.24
N CYS A 16 8.99 -19.97 -26.90
CA CYS A 16 8.36 -20.82 -25.89
C CYS A 16 8.51 -20.24 -24.48
N ALA A 17 9.64 -19.62 -24.14
CA ALA A 17 9.80 -18.95 -22.84
C ALA A 17 8.89 -17.72 -22.72
N TRP A 18 8.65 -17.02 -23.82
CA TRP A 18 7.71 -15.87 -23.84
C TRP A 18 6.24 -16.31 -23.80
N SER A 19 5.92 -17.52 -24.24
CA SER A 19 4.55 -18.05 -24.17
C SER A 19 4.22 -18.69 -22.81
N GLN A 20 5.22 -18.98 -21.96
CA GLN A 20 5.03 -19.65 -20.66
C GLN A 20 4.82 -18.70 -19.49
N THR A 21 4.92 -17.38 -19.64
CA THR A 21 4.73 -16.42 -18.55
C THR A 21 3.37 -15.71 -18.51
N LYS A 22 2.35 -16.23 -19.19
CA LYS A 22 1.00 -15.93 -18.76
C LYS A 22 0.70 -16.85 -17.58
N ALA A 23 0.92 -16.34 -16.35
CA ALA A 23 0.27 -16.90 -15.18
C ALA A 23 -1.20 -17.03 -15.57
N ARG A 24 -1.70 -18.28 -15.68
CA ARG A 24 -3.12 -18.49 -15.95
C ARG A 24 -3.82 -18.14 -14.66
N TYR A 25 -4.36 -16.93 -14.60
CA TYR A 25 -5.27 -16.60 -13.54
C TYR A 25 -6.39 -17.63 -13.50
N THR A 26 -6.64 -18.19 -12.33
CA THR A 26 -7.73 -19.15 -12.11
C THR A 26 -9.01 -18.46 -11.68
N GLU A 27 -8.88 -17.25 -11.19
CA GLU A 27 -9.95 -16.43 -10.66
C GLU A 27 -9.65 -14.96 -10.86
N ARG A 28 -10.65 -14.11 -10.68
CA ARG A 28 -10.49 -12.67 -10.61
C ARG A 28 -11.16 -12.11 -9.35
N LEU A 29 -10.59 -11.06 -8.82
CA LEU A 29 -11.18 -10.29 -7.73
C LEU A 29 -12.34 -9.46 -8.28
N ASP A 30 -13.56 -9.69 -7.82
CA ASP A 30 -14.73 -8.93 -8.27
C ASP A 30 -14.97 -7.71 -7.38
N SER A 31 -14.87 -7.89 -6.06
CA SER A 31 -15.09 -6.79 -5.13
C SER A 31 -14.45 -7.02 -3.77
N ILE A 32 -14.20 -5.91 -3.07
CA ILE A 32 -13.86 -5.84 -1.66
C ILE A 32 -14.98 -5.08 -0.96
N VAL A 33 -15.50 -5.64 0.14
CA VAL A 33 -16.55 -5.02 0.94
C VAL A 33 -16.10 -4.91 2.39
N VAL A 34 -16.20 -3.72 2.94
CA VAL A 34 -15.92 -3.43 4.34
C VAL A 34 -17.23 -3.21 5.08
N TYR A 35 -17.39 -3.95 6.13
CA TYR A 35 -18.50 -3.83 7.08
C TYR A 35 -17.95 -3.22 8.36
N GLU A 36 -18.42 -2.04 8.74
CA GLU A 36 -18.06 -1.38 9.99
C GLU A 36 -19.16 -1.64 11.01
N TYR A 37 -18.77 -2.11 12.19
CA TYR A 37 -19.70 -2.39 13.29
C TYR A 37 -19.59 -1.26 14.30
N TRP A 38 -20.70 -0.61 14.58
CA TRP A 38 -20.79 0.35 15.68
C TRP A 38 -21.59 -0.29 16.81
N MET A 39 -21.02 -0.42 17.98
CA MET A 39 -21.80 -0.72 19.18
C MET A 39 -22.18 0.61 19.82
N PRO A 40 -23.46 1.01 19.84
CA PRO A 40 -23.90 2.00 20.80
C PRO A 40 -23.85 1.31 22.17
N SER A 41 -23.13 1.89 23.11
CA SER A 41 -23.26 1.58 24.51
C SER A 41 -24.76 1.52 24.84
N PHE A 42 -25.22 0.40 25.46
CA PHE A 42 -26.55 0.19 26.03
C PHE A 42 -27.71 -0.22 25.13
N GLU A 43 -27.71 -1.23 24.41
CA GLU A 43 -28.86 -2.12 24.12
C GLU A 43 -28.63 -2.90 22.83
N ASN A 44 -28.26 -4.12 22.92
CA ASN A 44 -28.52 -5.32 22.08
C ASN A 44 -28.82 -5.16 20.56
N LEU A 45 -28.34 -4.16 19.88
CA LEU A 45 -28.49 -4.03 18.43
C LEU A 45 -27.13 -3.75 17.77
N THR A 46 -26.58 -4.79 17.15
CA THR A 46 -25.47 -4.67 16.23
C THR A 46 -25.99 -3.93 15.01
N THR A 47 -25.82 -2.62 14.97
CA THR A 47 -26.13 -1.81 13.79
C THR A 47 -24.87 -1.69 12.95
N TYR A 48 -24.94 -2.16 11.71
CA TYR A 48 -23.90 -1.95 10.71
C TYR A 48 -23.91 -0.48 10.29
N LYS A 49 -22.85 0.27 10.61
CA LYS A 49 -22.67 1.65 10.15
C LYS A 49 -21.56 1.68 9.10
N ASN A 50 -21.79 2.40 8.03
CA ASN A 50 -20.85 2.68 6.95
C ASN A 50 -20.32 1.43 6.24
N TYR A 51 -20.79 1.22 5.03
CA TYR A 51 -20.23 0.22 4.12
C TYR A 51 -19.38 0.92 3.07
N LEU A 52 -18.17 0.41 2.89
CA LEU A 52 -17.33 0.72 1.74
C LEU A 52 -17.30 -0.51 0.83
N LYS A 53 -17.44 -0.30 -0.47
CA LYS A 53 -17.29 -1.36 -1.46
C LYS A 53 -16.44 -0.86 -2.61
N SER A 54 -15.51 -1.70 -3.07
CA SER A 54 -14.76 -1.50 -4.30
C SER A 54 -15.09 -2.61 -5.28
N GLU A 55 -15.47 -2.27 -6.51
CA GLU A 55 -15.76 -3.20 -7.60
C GLU A 55 -14.74 -3.05 -8.72
N PHE A 56 -14.29 -4.17 -9.27
CA PHE A 56 -13.25 -4.23 -10.29
C PHE A 56 -13.82 -4.52 -11.66
N CYS A 57 -13.48 -3.70 -12.66
CA CYS A 57 -13.78 -3.93 -14.06
C CYS A 57 -12.49 -4.23 -14.83
N TYR A 58 -12.55 -5.19 -15.75
CA TYR A 58 -11.38 -5.69 -16.47
C TYR A 58 -11.53 -5.50 -17.96
N ASN A 59 -10.44 -5.15 -18.63
CA ASN A 59 -10.38 -5.11 -20.09
C ASN A 59 -10.25 -6.52 -20.70
N ALA A 60 -10.31 -6.62 -22.02
CA ALA A 60 -10.20 -7.90 -22.73
C ALA A 60 -8.85 -8.63 -22.53
N LYS A 61 -7.80 -7.93 -22.05
CA LYS A 61 -6.50 -8.52 -21.72
C LYS A 61 -6.43 -9.01 -20.26
N GLY A 62 -7.51 -8.82 -19.48
CA GLY A 62 -7.56 -9.18 -18.06
C GLY A 62 -6.86 -8.19 -17.14
N GLN A 63 -6.57 -6.98 -17.58
CA GLN A 63 -6.03 -5.92 -16.73
C GLN A 63 -7.19 -5.11 -16.14
N VAL A 64 -7.04 -4.64 -14.91
CA VAL A 64 -8.03 -3.76 -14.28
C VAL A 64 -8.10 -2.46 -15.07
N GLU A 65 -9.20 -2.20 -15.73
CA GLU A 65 -9.42 -0.94 -16.47
C GLU A 65 -10.14 0.11 -15.62
N GLN A 66 -10.92 -0.34 -14.61
CA GLN A 66 -11.64 0.57 -13.73
C GLN A 66 -11.84 -0.06 -12.35
N ILE A 67 -11.80 0.78 -11.32
CA ILE A 67 -12.26 0.45 -9.98
C ILE A 67 -13.33 1.45 -9.59
N LEU A 68 -14.49 0.95 -9.18
CA LEU A 68 -15.64 1.72 -8.72
C LEU A 68 -15.71 1.66 -7.21
N TYR A 69 -15.84 2.82 -6.55
CA TYR A 69 -15.90 2.93 -5.10
C TYR A 69 -17.27 3.40 -4.67
N TYR A 70 -17.85 2.68 -3.73
CA TYR A 70 -19.19 2.92 -3.21
C TYR A 70 -19.14 3.13 -1.72
N LYS A 71 -20.07 3.96 -1.23
CA LYS A 71 -20.42 4.09 0.18
C LYS A 71 -21.89 3.75 0.36
N ARG A 72 -22.24 3.31 1.55
CA ARG A 72 -23.64 3.16 1.99
C ARG A 72 -23.77 3.83 3.34
N TRP A 73 -24.80 4.66 3.50
CA TRP A 73 -25.14 5.29 4.76
C TRP A 73 -26.26 4.50 5.41
N GLU A 74 -26.27 4.40 6.72
CA GLU A 74 -27.18 3.57 7.50
C GLU A 74 -28.66 3.98 7.35
N ASP A 75 -28.91 5.29 7.27
CA ASP A 75 -30.26 5.87 7.23
C ASP A 75 -30.90 5.83 5.83
N ASP A 76 -30.21 5.25 4.85
CA ASP A 76 -30.63 5.30 3.47
C ASP A 76 -31.14 3.94 2.99
N GLU A 77 -32.46 3.80 2.83
CA GLU A 77 -33.08 2.62 2.19
C GLU A 77 -32.59 2.46 0.73
N GLY A 78 -31.84 3.44 0.21
CA GLY A 78 -31.43 3.58 -1.20
C GLY A 78 -30.31 2.67 -1.69
N GLY A 79 -29.58 1.97 -0.82
CA GLY A 79 -28.51 1.06 -1.24
C GLY A 79 -27.13 1.70 -1.37
N TRP A 80 -26.30 1.22 -2.34
CA TRP A 80 -24.93 1.67 -2.54
C TRP A 80 -24.85 2.96 -3.36
N PHE A 81 -24.13 3.97 -2.87
CA PHE A 81 -23.85 5.21 -3.58
C PHE A 81 -22.45 5.15 -4.21
N LEU A 82 -22.39 5.25 -5.50
CA LEU A 82 -21.12 5.37 -6.23
C LEU A 82 -20.52 6.75 -5.98
N THR A 83 -19.33 6.79 -5.36
CA THR A 83 -18.68 8.04 -4.89
C THR A 83 -17.52 8.47 -5.76
N ASN A 84 -16.71 7.52 -6.20
CA ASN A 84 -15.56 7.79 -7.06
C ASN A 84 -15.26 6.59 -7.95
N LYS A 85 -14.51 6.84 -9.00
CA LYS A 85 -13.96 5.82 -9.89
C LYS A 85 -12.53 6.14 -10.27
N HIS A 86 -11.73 5.08 -10.41
CA HIS A 86 -10.39 5.16 -10.98
C HIS A 86 -10.37 4.43 -12.32
N GLU A 87 -9.81 5.04 -13.34
CA GLU A 87 -9.61 4.45 -14.66
C GLU A 87 -8.11 4.27 -14.92
N TYR A 88 -7.72 3.11 -15.47
CA TYR A 88 -6.33 2.72 -15.70
C TYR A 88 -6.09 2.48 -17.17
N PHE A 89 -4.99 3.01 -17.69
CA PHE A 89 -4.58 2.89 -19.08
C PHE A 89 -3.17 2.32 -19.14
N TYR A 90 -2.97 1.39 -20.05
CA TYR A 90 -1.75 0.61 -20.15
C TYR A 90 -1.09 0.79 -21.51
N ASP A 91 0.24 0.67 -21.55
CA ASP A 91 0.97 0.58 -22.82
C ASP A 91 0.89 -0.83 -23.43
N GLU A 92 1.57 -1.02 -24.55
CA GLU A 92 1.60 -2.31 -25.26
C GLU A 92 2.27 -3.42 -24.43
N GLN A 93 3.18 -3.05 -23.51
CA GLN A 93 3.86 -3.95 -22.59
C GLN A 93 3.03 -4.26 -21.34
N GLY A 94 1.87 -3.63 -21.19
CA GLY A 94 0.96 -3.85 -20.06
C GLY A 94 1.31 -3.05 -18.80
N ARG A 95 2.13 -2.01 -18.93
CA ARG A 95 2.50 -1.13 -17.81
C ARG A 95 1.50 0.01 -17.69
N ASP A 96 1.13 0.37 -16.46
CA ASP A 96 0.25 1.50 -16.14
C ASP A 96 0.90 2.83 -16.54
N THR A 97 0.37 3.49 -17.55
CA THR A 97 0.88 4.77 -18.06
C THR A 97 0.04 5.97 -17.67
N LEU A 98 -1.24 5.75 -17.37
CA LEU A 98 -2.15 6.79 -16.94
C LEU A 98 -3.20 6.22 -15.99
N ARG A 99 -3.38 6.88 -14.85
CA ARG A 99 -4.52 6.69 -13.95
C ARG A 99 -5.32 7.99 -13.90
N VAL A 100 -6.64 7.88 -14.02
CA VAL A 100 -7.57 9.00 -13.94
C VAL A 100 -8.54 8.76 -12.79
N VAL A 101 -8.67 9.74 -11.91
CA VAL A 101 -9.57 9.69 -10.75
C VAL A 101 -10.70 10.69 -10.96
N PHE A 102 -11.93 10.22 -10.80
CA PHE A 102 -13.13 11.05 -10.80
C PHE A 102 -13.82 10.92 -9.45
N LEU A 103 -14.30 12.03 -8.95
CA LEU A 103 -15.23 12.10 -7.82
C LEU A 103 -16.64 12.30 -8.36
N ARG A 104 -17.63 11.87 -7.60
CA ARG A 104 -19.04 12.07 -7.95
C ARG A 104 -19.64 13.11 -7.02
N GLU A 105 -19.96 14.27 -7.58
CA GLU A 105 -20.61 15.37 -6.87
C GLU A 105 -21.95 15.68 -7.54
N ASP A 106 -23.02 15.78 -6.76
CA ASP A 106 -24.40 16.03 -7.24
C ASP A 106 -24.84 15.12 -8.41
N GLY A 107 -24.39 13.86 -8.39
CA GLY A 107 -24.69 12.89 -9.44
C GLY A 107 -23.88 13.01 -10.73
N GLN A 108 -23.00 14.01 -10.84
CA GLN A 108 -22.11 14.23 -11.97
C GLN A 108 -20.69 13.76 -11.66
N TRP A 109 -19.93 13.37 -12.71
CA TRP A 109 -18.54 13.01 -12.60
C TRP A 109 -17.66 14.23 -12.76
N GLU A 110 -16.87 14.53 -11.74
CA GLU A 110 -15.84 15.55 -11.77
C GLU A 110 -14.45 14.94 -11.79
N LEU A 111 -13.63 15.40 -12.73
CA LEU A 111 -12.22 15.01 -12.80
C LEU A 111 -11.48 15.56 -11.59
N SER A 112 -10.88 14.69 -10.79
CA SER A 112 -10.11 15.05 -9.59
C SER A 112 -8.62 14.98 -9.83
N GLN A 113 -8.13 13.91 -10.50
CA GLN A 113 -6.69 13.70 -10.65
C GLN A 113 -6.36 12.93 -11.92
N LYS A 114 -5.21 13.25 -12.51
CA LYS A 114 -4.52 12.41 -13.50
C LYS A 114 -3.09 12.13 -13.05
N ARG A 115 -2.67 10.88 -13.12
CA ARG A 115 -1.31 10.45 -12.83
C ARG A 115 -0.72 9.74 -14.04
N TYR A 116 0.34 10.29 -14.57
CA TYR A 116 1.09 9.77 -15.72
C TYR A 116 2.36 9.09 -15.25
N SER A 117 2.65 7.91 -15.74
CA SER A 117 3.91 7.18 -15.51
C SER A 117 4.69 7.05 -16.81
N THR A 118 5.98 7.35 -16.78
CA THR A 118 6.91 7.19 -17.89
C THR A 118 7.97 6.17 -17.52
N TYR A 119 8.33 5.31 -18.46
CA TYR A 119 9.26 4.21 -18.27
C TYR A 119 10.45 4.31 -19.23
N ASP A 120 11.60 3.82 -18.79
CA ASP A 120 12.76 3.65 -19.67
C ASP A 120 12.65 2.37 -20.52
N ASN A 121 13.67 2.12 -21.35
CA ASN A 121 13.74 0.94 -22.21
C ASN A 121 13.94 -0.39 -21.45
N HIS A 122 14.27 -0.33 -20.15
CA HIS A 122 14.36 -1.48 -19.24
C HIS A 122 13.06 -1.73 -18.47
N GLY A 123 12.02 -0.92 -18.70
CA GLY A 123 10.72 -1.01 -18.03
C GLY A 123 10.69 -0.40 -16.61
N ARG A 124 11.71 0.37 -16.23
CA ARG A 124 11.76 1.06 -14.93
C ARG A 124 11.06 2.40 -15.03
N ARG A 125 10.26 2.76 -14.03
CA ARG A 125 9.58 4.06 -13.98
C ARG A 125 10.61 5.17 -13.75
N VAL A 126 10.78 6.05 -14.74
CA VAL A 126 11.73 7.17 -14.66
C VAL A 126 11.05 8.49 -14.29
N GLN A 127 9.73 8.58 -14.47
CA GLN A 127 8.98 9.76 -14.08
C GLN A 127 7.54 9.38 -13.72
N GLU A 128 7.00 10.07 -12.72
CA GLU A 128 5.58 10.09 -12.40
C GLU A 128 5.13 11.55 -12.28
N ARG A 129 4.07 11.94 -13.00
CA ARG A 129 3.50 13.28 -12.95
C ARG A 129 2.04 13.21 -12.53
N THR A 130 1.69 13.95 -11.51
CA THR A 130 0.32 14.07 -10.99
C THR A 130 -0.21 15.47 -11.27
N MET A 131 -1.43 15.54 -11.81
CA MET A 131 -2.19 16.74 -12.05
C MET A 131 -3.48 16.67 -11.25
N SER A 132 -3.74 17.61 -10.37
CA SER A 132 -4.97 17.71 -9.59
C SER A 132 -5.90 18.76 -10.21
N TYR A 133 -7.21 18.50 -10.10
CA TYR A 133 -8.25 19.34 -10.65
C TYR A 133 -9.23 19.74 -9.56
N LYS A 134 -9.77 20.95 -9.68
CA LYS A 134 -10.86 21.46 -8.85
C LYS A 134 -11.78 22.33 -9.71
N ASP A 135 -13.08 22.12 -9.60
CA ASP A 135 -14.11 22.83 -10.41
C ASP A 135 -13.81 22.76 -11.92
N GLY A 136 -13.40 21.56 -12.40
CA GLY A 136 -13.04 21.30 -13.80
C GLY A 136 -11.74 21.98 -14.28
N LYS A 137 -11.01 22.69 -13.42
CA LYS A 137 -9.76 23.37 -13.74
C LYS A 137 -8.58 22.71 -13.06
N GLU A 138 -7.44 22.69 -13.73
CA GLU A 138 -6.19 22.27 -13.11
C GLU A 138 -5.85 23.20 -11.93
N SER A 139 -5.59 22.60 -10.77
CA SER A 139 -5.33 23.32 -9.51
C SER A 139 -3.87 23.19 -9.06
N SER A 140 -3.23 22.07 -9.36
CA SER A 140 -1.82 21.84 -9.03
C SER A 140 -1.20 20.72 -9.86
N GLN A 141 0.12 20.77 -9.99
CA GLN A 141 0.92 19.69 -10.57
C GLN A 141 2.10 19.35 -9.68
N SER A 142 2.41 18.06 -9.63
CA SER A 142 3.64 17.54 -9.02
C SER A 142 4.29 16.51 -9.95
N ARG A 143 5.58 16.29 -9.77
CA ARG A 143 6.36 15.34 -10.54
C ARG A 143 7.42 14.70 -9.67
N TRP A 144 7.59 13.39 -9.84
CA TRP A 144 8.72 12.62 -9.36
C TRP A 144 9.60 12.22 -10.53
N ASP A 145 10.91 12.40 -10.41
CA ASP A 145 11.93 11.89 -11.34
C ASP A 145 12.79 10.88 -10.59
N TYR A 146 13.05 9.71 -11.19
CA TYR A 146 13.78 8.59 -10.60
C TYR A 146 15.05 8.31 -11.38
N VAL A 147 16.16 8.07 -10.71
CA VAL A 147 17.46 7.74 -11.30
C VAL A 147 17.92 6.38 -10.81
N TYR A 148 18.42 5.58 -11.74
CA TYR A 148 18.88 4.22 -11.48
C TYR A 148 20.34 4.06 -11.87
N ASN A 149 21.07 3.21 -11.14
CA ASN A 149 22.42 2.82 -11.49
C ASN A 149 22.41 1.74 -12.60
N GLU A 150 23.61 1.31 -13.02
CA GLU A 150 23.79 0.28 -14.06
C GLU A 150 23.21 -1.08 -13.65
N GLU A 151 23.12 -1.37 -12.35
CA GLU A 151 22.53 -2.59 -11.80
C GLU A 151 21.00 -2.53 -11.76
N GLY A 152 20.39 -1.40 -12.12
CA GLY A 152 18.94 -1.20 -12.10
C GLY A 152 18.37 -0.82 -10.75
N LYS A 153 19.21 -0.48 -9.76
CA LYS A 153 18.76 -0.01 -8.44
C LYS A 153 18.56 1.50 -8.47
N GLN A 154 17.47 1.98 -7.85
CA GLN A 154 17.25 3.39 -7.68
C GLN A 154 18.36 3.98 -6.79
N VAL A 155 18.99 5.04 -7.23
CA VAL A 155 20.04 5.74 -6.46
C VAL A 155 19.63 7.14 -6.04
N SER A 156 18.59 7.69 -6.68
CA SER A 156 17.97 8.92 -6.24
C SER A 156 16.57 9.10 -6.80
N ALA A 157 15.78 9.92 -6.11
CA ALA A 157 14.53 10.45 -6.60
C ALA A 157 14.41 11.94 -6.25
N ALA A 158 13.65 12.70 -7.05
CA ALA A 158 13.41 14.10 -6.79
C ALA A 158 11.94 14.44 -7.05
N GLN A 159 11.32 15.11 -6.07
CA GLN A 159 9.97 15.62 -6.23
C GLN A 159 10.00 17.10 -6.60
N TYR A 160 9.12 17.45 -7.51
CA TYR A 160 8.91 18.83 -7.96
C TYR A 160 7.43 19.19 -7.83
N LYS A 161 7.16 20.45 -7.50
CA LYS A 161 5.83 21.07 -7.63
C LYS A 161 5.91 22.20 -8.65
N GLU A 162 4.87 22.27 -9.48
CA GLU A 162 4.74 23.40 -10.40
C GLU A 162 4.21 24.63 -9.64
N LYS A 163 4.84 25.79 -9.84
CA LYS A 163 4.40 27.06 -9.31
C LYS A 163 4.59 28.14 -10.37
N GLN A 164 3.50 28.69 -10.86
CA GLN A 164 3.49 29.75 -11.88
C GLN A 164 4.23 29.39 -13.17
N GLY A 165 4.06 28.15 -13.65
CA GLY A 165 4.72 27.62 -14.86
C GLY A 165 6.16 27.16 -14.65
N VAL A 166 6.70 27.21 -13.43
CA VAL A 166 8.07 26.79 -13.10
C VAL A 166 8.07 25.60 -12.17
N TRP A 167 8.84 24.57 -12.51
CA TRP A 167 9.06 23.41 -11.64
C TRP A 167 10.06 23.76 -10.54
N GLN A 168 9.63 23.66 -9.29
CA GLN A 168 10.46 23.83 -8.11
C GLN A 168 10.65 22.49 -7.42
N GLN A 169 11.89 22.10 -7.19
CA GLN A 169 12.19 20.91 -6.43
C GLN A 169 11.78 21.09 -4.98
N THR A 170 10.98 20.16 -4.47
CA THR A 170 10.45 20.19 -3.10
C THR A 170 11.02 19.10 -2.21
N MET A 171 11.55 18.02 -2.80
CA MET A 171 12.16 16.92 -2.06
C MET A 171 13.27 16.28 -2.89
N ALA A 172 14.30 15.82 -2.23
CA ALA A 172 15.36 14.97 -2.77
C ALA A 172 15.48 13.71 -1.93
N VAL A 173 15.70 12.57 -2.59
CA VAL A 173 15.95 11.27 -1.98
C VAL A 173 17.25 10.71 -2.55
N HIS A 174 18.08 10.12 -1.69
CA HIS A 174 19.33 9.44 -2.07
C HIS A 174 19.42 8.09 -1.38
N ASP A 175 19.68 7.06 -2.18
CA ASP A 175 19.76 5.67 -1.76
C ASP A 175 21.21 5.18 -1.80
N GLU A 176 21.64 4.46 -0.75
CA GLU A 176 22.97 3.83 -0.66
C GLU A 176 22.80 2.31 -0.55
N TYR A 177 23.72 1.58 -1.21
CA TYR A 177 23.73 0.12 -1.24
C TYR A 177 25.09 -0.41 -0.76
N ASP A 178 25.08 -1.54 -0.06
CA ASP A 178 26.33 -2.22 0.31
C ASP A 178 26.93 -3.01 -0.88
N ALA A 179 28.10 -3.60 -0.66
CA ALA A 179 28.78 -4.40 -1.69
C ALA A 179 28.04 -5.69 -2.07
N LYS A 180 27.08 -6.15 -1.26
CA LYS A 180 26.20 -7.27 -1.57
C LYS A 180 24.95 -6.83 -2.35
N GLY A 181 24.74 -5.51 -2.47
CA GLY A 181 23.62 -4.91 -3.13
C GLY A 181 22.38 -4.72 -2.25
N ASN A 182 22.50 -4.85 -0.95
CA ASN A 182 21.43 -4.53 -0.02
C ASN A 182 21.28 -3.01 0.10
N HIS A 183 20.04 -2.49 0.14
CA HIS A 183 19.74 -1.09 0.41
C HIS A 183 20.02 -0.80 1.89
N VAL A 184 21.04 -0.02 2.20
CA VAL A 184 21.51 0.16 3.58
C VAL A 184 21.16 1.52 4.17
N LYS A 185 20.86 2.49 3.30
CA LYS A 185 20.52 3.84 3.74
C LYS A 185 19.72 4.59 2.70
N GLU A 186 18.74 5.34 3.16
CA GLU A 186 18.03 6.36 2.42
C GLU A 186 18.19 7.70 3.16
N VAL A 187 18.42 8.76 2.42
CA VAL A 187 18.41 10.12 2.94
C VAL A 187 17.39 10.91 2.14
N TYR A 188 16.44 11.53 2.82
CA TYR A 188 15.49 12.43 2.19
C TYR A 188 15.57 13.83 2.80
N GLU A 189 15.39 14.85 1.98
CA GLU A 189 15.48 16.24 2.35
C GLU A 189 14.35 17.02 1.71
N TYR A 190 13.53 17.67 2.54
CA TYR A 190 12.52 18.61 2.07
C TYR A 190 13.17 19.95 1.76
N LEU A 191 12.94 20.45 0.55
CA LEU A 191 13.53 21.66 0.04
C LEU A 191 12.47 22.77 -0.05
N ASN A 192 12.90 24.01 0.10
CA ASN A 192 12.01 25.17 -0.03
C ASN A 192 10.87 25.24 1.02
N VAL A 193 11.05 24.58 2.16
CA VAL A 193 10.24 24.78 3.35
C VAL A 193 11.01 25.65 4.35
N PRO A 194 10.34 26.52 5.13
CA PRO A 194 10.99 27.48 6.03
C PRO A 194 11.96 26.82 7.04
N LEU A 195 11.73 25.55 7.36
CA LEU A 195 12.55 24.74 8.23
C LEU A 195 12.75 23.41 7.47
N ALA A 196 13.88 23.29 6.77
CA ALA A 196 14.19 22.12 5.98
C ALA A 196 14.23 20.87 6.87
N GLU A 197 13.28 19.97 6.63
CA GLU A 197 13.25 18.66 7.26
C GLU A 197 14.18 17.73 6.49
N LYS A 198 15.00 17.00 7.24
CA LYS A 198 15.87 15.96 6.70
C LYS A 198 15.65 14.70 7.51
N GLY A 199 15.36 13.61 6.82
CA GLY A 199 15.26 12.30 7.43
C GLY A 199 16.33 11.36 6.90
N THR A 200 16.56 10.32 7.66
CA THR A 200 17.49 9.25 7.31
C THR A 200 16.93 7.93 7.77
N THR A 201 16.80 7.00 6.84
CA THR A 201 16.43 5.61 7.11
C THR A 201 17.69 4.74 6.98
N ILE A 202 17.99 3.92 7.99
CA ILE A 202 19.09 2.98 8.01
C ILE A 202 18.54 1.57 8.09
N MET A 203 18.94 0.70 7.14
CA MET A 203 18.58 -0.70 7.09
C MET A 203 19.76 -1.56 7.56
N ARG A 204 19.48 -2.58 8.35
CA ARG A 204 20.46 -3.54 8.86
C ARG A 204 20.09 -4.95 8.44
N TYR A 205 21.10 -5.72 8.07
CA TYR A 205 20.95 -7.08 7.59
C TYR A 205 21.78 -8.05 8.42
N ASP A 206 21.33 -9.29 8.51
CA ASP A 206 22.11 -10.39 9.07
C ASP A 206 23.10 -10.96 8.04
N GLU A 207 23.81 -12.01 8.44
CA GLU A 207 24.80 -12.67 7.59
C GLU A 207 24.18 -13.35 6.36
N GLU A 208 22.92 -13.79 6.47
CA GLU A 208 22.12 -14.37 5.41
C GLU A 208 21.50 -13.35 4.46
N GLY A 209 21.68 -12.05 4.72
CA GLY A 209 21.15 -10.95 3.92
C GLY A 209 19.67 -10.64 4.18
N ARG A 210 19.11 -11.07 5.33
CA ARG A 210 17.73 -10.75 5.71
C ARG A 210 17.73 -9.42 6.48
N LEU A 211 16.75 -8.56 6.19
CA LEU A 211 16.56 -7.29 6.88
C LEU A 211 16.20 -7.54 8.35
N THR A 212 17.02 -7.10 9.28
CA THR A 212 16.81 -7.26 10.72
C THR A 212 16.32 -6.03 11.42
N ALA A 213 16.62 -4.84 10.88
CA ALA A 213 16.08 -3.59 11.38
C ALA A 213 16.03 -2.53 10.30
N GLU A 214 15.02 -1.68 10.39
CA GLU A 214 14.89 -0.41 9.69
C GLU A 214 14.72 0.68 10.73
N ILE A 215 15.53 1.73 10.66
CA ILE A 215 15.55 2.82 11.63
C ILE A 215 15.42 4.11 10.87
N ASP A 216 14.29 4.76 11.02
CA ASP A 216 14.03 6.08 10.47
C ASP A 216 14.15 7.15 11.55
N SER A 217 14.72 8.28 11.19
CA SER A 217 14.84 9.44 12.05
C SER A 217 14.44 10.69 11.30
N ILE A 218 13.41 11.36 11.78
CA ILE A 218 12.91 12.60 11.24
C ILE A 218 13.12 13.71 12.28
N TYR A 219 13.68 14.83 11.84
CA TYR A 219 13.70 16.04 12.63
C TYR A 219 12.59 16.97 12.11
N ASN A 220 11.57 17.18 12.92
CA ASN A 220 10.49 18.12 12.62
C ASN A 220 10.82 19.46 13.30
N ALA A 221 11.38 20.39 12.53
CA ALA A 221 11.80 21.68 13.02
C ALA A 221 10.62 22.61 13.42
N LEU A 222 9.42 22.40 12.84
CA LEU A 222 8.23 23.18 13.20
C LEU A 222 7.70 22.81 14.59
N MET A 223 7.81 21.54 14.96
CA MET A 223 7.40 21.04 16.28
C MET A 223 8.53 21.11 17.30
N GLY A 224 9.77 21.44 16.87
CA GLY A 224 10.95 21.38 17.75
C GLY A 224 11.28 19.99 18.24
N GLY A 225 10.66 18.97 17.64
CA GLY A 225 10.68 17.59 18.07
C GLY A 225 11.49 16.68 17.15
N ARG A 226 11.86 15.53 17.69
CA ARG A 226 12.44 14.44 16.91
C ARG A 226 11.51 13.25 16.98
N GLU A 227 11.34 12.61 15.84
CA GLU A 227 10.64 11.35 15.73
C GLU A 227 11.61 10.27 15.26
N TRP A 228 11.56 9.11 15.91
CA TRP A 228 12.23 7.90 15.48
C TRP A 228 11.20 6.81 15.29
N GLN A 229 11.29 6.17 14.15
CA GLN A 229 10.59 4.93 13.89
C GLN A 229 11.62 3.81 13.79
N ARG A 230 11.34 2.69 14.44
CA ARG A 230 12.19 1.51 14.38
C ARG A 230 11.33 0.28 14.12
N LYS A 231 11.61 -0.38 13.01
CA LYS A 231 11.05 -1.69 12.68
C LYS A 231 12.10 -2.75 12.96
N ASP A 232 11.78 -3.73 13.77
CA ASP A 232 12.60 -4.91 14.05
C ASP A 232 11.95 -6.14 13.42
N PHE A 233 12.73 -6.94 12.69
CA PHE A 233 12.28 -8.11 11.96
C PHE A 233 12.86 -9.37 12.57
N SER A 234 12.01 -10.33 12.93
CA SER A 234 12.39 -11.63 13.49
C SER A 234 11.99 -12.75 12.55
N TYR A 235 12.85 -13.78 12.44
CA TYR A 235 12.70 -14.85 11.47
C TYR A 235 12.65 -16.21 12.13
N VAL A 236 11.85 -17.13 11.56
CA VAL A 236 11.92 -18.58 11.80
C VAL A 236 12.45 -19.23 10.53
N GLY A 237 13.70 -19.73 10.57
CA GLY A 237 14.39 -20.12 9.36
C GLY A 237 14.57 -18.93 8.41
N ARG A 238 14.01 -19.01 7.19
CA ARG A 238 14.03 -17.94 6.19
C ARG A 238 12.78 -17.07 6.17
N GLN A 239 11.75 -17.46 6.91
CA GLN A 239 10.46 -16.76 6.89
C GLN A 239 10.38 -15.73 7.99
N LEU A 240 9.89 -14.53 7.63
CA LEU A 240 9.53 -13.49 8.59
C LEU A 240 8.43 -14.05 9.51
N SER A 241 8.63 -13.92 10.82
CA SER A 241 7.68 -14.41 11.83
C SER A 241 7.04 -13.28 12.63
N VAL A 242 7.82 -12.25 12.93
CA VAL A 242 7.37 -11.09 13.70
C VAL A 242 8.03 -9.83 13.14
N MET A 243 7.25 -8.77 12.98
CA MET A 243 7.73 -7.42 12.75
C MET A 243 7.19 -6.54 13.88
N LYS A 244 8.06 -5.77 14.52
CA LYS A 244 7.69 -4.76 15.50
C LYS A 244 8.06 -3.40 14.98
N ASP A 245 7.09 -2.51 14.91
CA ASP A 245 7.25 -1.12 14.50
C ASP A 245 7.02 -0.24 15.72
N VAL A 246 8.05 0.46 16.16
CA VAL A 246 7.99 1.35 17.33
C VAL A 246 8.25 2.76 16.87
N VAL A 247 7.27 3.62 17.04
CA VAL A 247 7.41 5.07 16.82
C VAL A 247 7.59 5.75 18.17
N THR A 248 8.66 6.54 18.27
CA THR A 248 8.97 7.34 19.45
C THR A 248 9.03 8.81 19.04
N THR A 249 8.11 9.61 19.56
CA THR A 249 8.09 11.07 19.35
C THR A 249 8.54 11.75 20.63
N ILE A 250 9.50 12.66 20.50
CA ILE A 250 9.91 13.55 21.58
C ILE A 250 9.41 14.95 21.26
N ASP A 251 8.45 15.41 22.05
CA ASP A 251 7.94 16.76 21.99
C ASP A 251 8.29 17.49 23.31
N HIS A 252 9.16 18.50 23.21
CA HIS A 252 9.76 19.18 24.37
C HIS A 252 10.43 18.19 25.31
N ASP A 253 9.87 17.95 26.50
CA ASP A 253 10.38 17.00 27.49
C ASP A 253 9.51 15.73 27.60
N MET A 254 8.50 15.58 26.75
CA MET A 254 7.60 14.43 26.75
C MET A 254 8.00 13.41 25.69
N VAL A 255 7.98 12.15 26.09
CA VAL A 255 8.22 11.01 25.20
C VAL A 255 6.91 10.26 25.01
N HIS A 256 6.45 10.16 23.78
CA HIS A 256 5.28 9.38 23.39
C HIS A 256 5.75 8.17 22.59
N GLN A 257 5.20 7.00 22.90
CA GLN A 257 5.48 5.78 22.13
C GLN A 257 4.19 5.13 21.66
N ARG A 258 4.22 4.64 20.44
CA ARG A 258 3.27 3.65 19.91
C ARG A 258 4.06 2.46 19.39
N MET A 259 3.45 1.28 19.39
CA MET A 259 4.05 0.08 18.82
C MET A 259 3.00 -0.69 18.06
N ASP A 260 3.36 -1.14 16.87
CA ASP A 260 2.60 -2.11 16.10
C ASP A 260 3.39 -3.42 16.01
N GLU A 261 2.73 -4.53 16.29
CA GLU A 261 3.31 -5.87 16.18
C GLU A 261 2.55 -6.65 15.11
N SER A 262 3.27 -7.14 14.10
CA SER A 262 2.74 -7.95 13.02
C SER A 262 3.25 -9.39 13.14
N LEU A 263 2.33 -10.35 13.11
CA LEU A 263 2.63 -11.79 13.23
C LEU A 263 2.38 -12.47 11.88
N PHE A 264 3.30 -13.32 11.47
CA PHE A 264 3.27 -13.99 10.17
C PHE A 264 3.27 -15.51 10.31
N ASP A 265 2.64 -16.22 9.36
CA ASP A 265 2.76 -17.68 9.24
C ASP A 265 4.09 -18.09 8.58
N LEU A 266 4.31 -19.41 8.48
CA LEU A 266 5.51 -19.97 7.84
C LEU A 266 5.57 -19.76 6.33
N GLN A 267 4.50 -19.31 5.69
CA GLN A 267 4.44 -18.93 4.29
C GLN A 267 4.65 -17.41 4.09
N GLY A 268 4.74 -16.63 5.18
CA GLY A 268 4.94 -15.19 5.17
C GLY A 268 3.64 -14.39 5.02
N ASN A 269 2.47 -15.03 5.24
CA ASN A 269 1.22 -14.30 5.29
C ASN A 269 1.05 -13.60 6.63
N LEU A 270 0.60 -12.36 6.62
CA LEU A 270 0.26 -11.61 7.83
C LEU A 270 -0.98 -12.24 8.48
N LEU A 271 -0.83 -12.77 9.70
CA LEU A 271 -1.92 -13.40 10.44
C LEU A 271 -2.65 -12.42 11.35
N GLN A 272 -1.90 -11.55 11.99
CA GLN A 272 -2.43 -10.61 12.95
C GLN A 272 -1.55 -9.37 13.04
N LYS A 273 -2.19 -8.21 13.21
CA LYS A 273 -1.55 -6.96 13.59
C LYS A 273 -2.13 -6.52 14.94
N ARG A 274 -1.29 -6.05 15.84
CA ARG A 274 -1.66 -5.54 17.17
C ARG A 274 -1.08 -4.16 17.34
N SER A 275 -1.88 -3.23 17.83
CA SER A 275 -1.44 -1.86 18.10
C SER A 275 -1.42 -1.59 19.59
N TYR A 276 -0.43 -0.83 20.03
CA TYR A 276 -0.22 -0.45 21.42
C TYR A 276 0.07 1.05 21.50
N ARG A 277 -0.45 1.70 22.50
CA ARG A 277 -0.11 3.10 22.82
C ARG A 277 0.47 3.19 24.23
N GLN A 278 1.33 4.17 24.44
CA GLN A 278 1.85 4.48 25.76
C GLN A 278 0.82 5.29 26.55
N ILE A 279 0.35 4.69 27.65
CA ILE A 279 -0.53 5.30 28.65
C ILE A 279 0.20 5.16 29.97
N ASP A 280 0.38 6.25 30.71
CA ASP A 280 1.11 6.27 32.00
C ASP A 280 2.48 5.59 31.96
N LYS A 281 3.24 5.78 30.88
CA LYS A 281 4.56 5.18 30.63
C LYS A 281 4.58 3.65 30.40
N VAL A 282 3.41 3.04 30.21
CA VAL A 282 3.27 1.61 29.87
C VAL A 282 2.63 1.49 28.50
N LEU A 283 3.16 0.60 27.66
CA LEU A 283 2.52 0.26 26.40
C LEU A 283 1.31 -0.62 26.68
N GLN A 284 0.12 -0.12 26.35
CA GLN A 284 -1.14 -0.82 26.46
C GLN A 284 -1.67 -1.20 25.09
N HIS A 285 -2.21 -2.41 24.96
CA HIS A 285 -2.85 -2.89 23.75
C HIS A 285 -4.12 -2.09 23.49
N THR A 286 -4.29 -1.56 22.28
CA THR A 286 -5.44 -0.72 21.91
C THR A 286 -6.31 -1.34 20.81
N SER A 287 -5.72 -2.13 19.94
CA SER A 287 -6.47 -2.75 18.83
C SER A 287 -5.72 -3.92 18.21
N SER A 288 -6.46 -4.79 17.56
CA SER A 288 -5.90 -5.86 16.72
C SER A 288 -6.69 -6.04 15.43
N GLU A 289 -6.00 -6.55 14.41
CA GLU A 289 -6.60 -6.99 13.17
C GLU A 289 -6.12 -8.40 12.86
N SER A 290 -7.04 -9.29 12.49
CA SER A 290 -6.75 -10.68 12.15
C SER A 290 -7.11 -10.95 10.70
N TYR A 291 -6.27 -11.71 9.99
CA TYR A 291 -6.40 -12.01 8.57
C TYR A 291 -6.60 -13.50 8.35
N PHE A 292 -7.51 -13.87 7.47
CA PHE A 292 -7.92 -15.23 7.19
C PHE A 292 -7.72 -15.56 5.72
N TYR A 293 -7.06 -16.70 5.45
CA TYR A 293 -6.61 -17.10 4.11
C TYR A 293 -7.13 -18.46 3.72
N ASP A 294 -7.36 -18.66 2.42
CA ASP A 294 -7.37 -19.98 1.81
C ASP A 294 -5.92 -20.41 1.52
N LEU A 295 -5.35 -21.21 2.40
CA LEU A 295 -3.96 -21.64 2.32
C LEU A 295 -3.65 -22.53 1.11
N ASN A 296 -4.66 -23.02 0.38
CA ASN A 296 -4.50 -23.83 -0.83
C ASN A 296 -4.38 -22.97 -2.09
N ARG A 297 -4.61 -21.65 -2.00
CA ARG A 297 -4.66 -20.75 -3.15
C ARG A 297 -3.67 -19.60 -2.98
N GLU A 298 -2.95 -19.30 -4.07
CA GLU A 298 -1.99 -18.19 -4.10
C GLU A 298 -2.69 -16.89 -4.56
N GLY A 299 -2.46 -15.79 -3.84
CA GLY A 299 -2.95 -14.49 -4.26
C GLY A 299 -2.45 -14.08 -5.65
N SER A 300 -1.20 -14.44 -5.98
CA SER A 300 -0.60 -14.18 -7.30
C SER A 300 -1.29 -14.90 -8.46
N SER A 301 -2.13 -15.91 -8.19
CA SER A 301 -2.94 -16.61 -9.21
C SER A 301 -4.28 -15.91 -9.49
N ILE A 302 -4.59 -14.82 -8.78
CA ILE A 302 -5.85 -14.11 -8.85
C ILE A 302 -5.64 -12.79 -9.60
N MET A 303 -6.43 -12.59 -10.64
CA MET A 303 -6.44 -11.34 -11.40
C MET A 303 -6.94 -10.18 -10.52
N GLY A 304 -6.22 -9.06 -10.50
CA GLY A 304 -6.57 -7.88 -9.71
C GLY A 304 -6.15 -7.94 -8.24
N TYR A 305 -5.54 -9.05 -7.79
CA TYR A 305 -5.12 -9.18 -6.40
C TYR A 305 -4.02 -8.18 -6.00
N GLU A 306 -3.24 -7.70 -6.96
CA GLU A 306 -2.23 -6.65 -6.77
C GLU A 306 -2.79 -5.32 -6.26
N PHE A 307 -4.09 -5.08 -6.40
CA PHE A 307 -4.76 -3.88 -5.89
C PHE A 307 -5.26 -4.02 -4.44
N VAL A 308 -5.29 -5.26 -3.91
CA VAL A 308 -5.78 -5.51 -2.54
C VAL A 308 -5.03 -4.68 -1.50
N PRO A 309 -3.70 -4.60 -1.51
CA PRO A 309 -2.96 -3.82 -0.52
C PRO A 309 -3.26 -2.32 -0.58
N GLU A 310 -3.36 -1.74 -1.79
CA GLU A 310 -3.68 -0.32 -1.96
C GLU A 310 -5.07 0.01 -1.40
N ILE A 311 -6.04 -0.86 -1.62
CA ILE A 311 -7.41 -0.66 -1.16
C ILE A 311 -7.51 -0.87 0.34
N LEU A 312 -6.93 -1.95 0.88
CA LEU A 312 -6.90 -2.21 2.32
C LEU A 312 -6.16 -1.08 3.04
N GLY A 313 -4.99 -0.66 2.55
CA GLY A 313 -4.25 0.46 3.12
C GLY A 313 -5.05 1.78 3.10
N SER A 314 -5.85 2.05 2.07
CA SER A 314 -6.72 3.22 2.03
C SER A 314 -7.88 3.13 3.03
N ILE A 315 -8.41 1.93 3.28
CA ILE A 315 -9.45 1.65 4.27
C ILE A 315 -8.85 1.74 5.67
N SER A 316 -7.70 1.10 5.89
CA SER A 316 -6.98 1.12 7.16
C SER A 316 -6.60 2.53 7.59
N LYS A 317 -6.19 3.40 6.67
CA LYS A 317 -5.97 4.84 6.95
C LYS A 317 -7.22 5.53 7.44
N GLY A 318 -8.39 5.22 6.85
CA GLY A 318 -9.69 5.73 7.31
C GLY A 318 -10.06 5.26 8.71
N LEU A 319 -9.56 4.09 9.13
CA LEU A 319 -9.74 3.50 10.47
C LEU A 319 -8.57 3.78 11.41
N GLY A 320 -7.55 4.54 10.98
CA GLY A 320 -6.39 4.90 11.78
C GLY A 320 -5.21 3.93 11.68
N PHE A 321 -5.20 3.01 10.71
CA PHE A 321 -4.08 2.09 10.46
C PHE A 321 -3.33 2.46 9.19
N GLU A 322 -2.02 2.32 9.22
CA GLU A 322 -1.16 2.39 8.03
C GLU A 322 -0.66 0.97 7.73
N GLU A 323 -1.10 0.38 6.62
CA GLU A 323 -0.49 -0.84 6.09
C GLU A 323 0.69 -0.47 5.19
N GLU A 324 1.88 -0.89 5.59
CA GLU A 324 3.07 -0.82 4.75
C GLU A 324 3.40 -2.24 4.25
N GLY A 325 3.36 -2.42 2.94
CA GLY A 325 3.80 -3.64 2.28
C GLY A 325 2.72 -4.71 2.10
N ILE A 326 3.04 -5.67 1.25
CA ILE A 326 2.15 -6.78 0.89
C ILE A 326 2.64 -8.04 1.59
N PHE A 327 1.96 -8.44 2.64
CA PHE A 327 2.21 -9.71 3.32
C PHE A 327 1.04 -10.70 3.17
N HIS A 328 0.34 -10.63 2.02
CA HIS A 328 -0.79 -11.48 1.70
C HIS A 328 -0.43 -12.37 0.50
N HIS A 329 0.46 -13.34 0.72
CA HIS A 329 0.92 -14.24 -0.34
C HIS A 329 -0.14 -15.25 -0.75
N LYS A 330 -0.92 -15.74 0.23
CA LYS A 330 -2.07 -16.60 -0.01
C LYS A 330 -3.33 -15.76 -0.27
N LEU A 331 -4.36 -16.41 -0.80
CA LEU A 331 -5.63 -15.75 -1.06
C LEU A 331 -6.29 -15.33 0.23
N MET A 332 -6.33 -14.02 0.50
CA MET A 332 -7.07 -13.48 1.63
C MET A 332 -8.57 -13.57 1.37
N MET A 333 -9.32 -14.11 2.33
CA MET A 333 -10.77 -14.24 2.28
C MET A 333 -11.47 -13.13 3.05
N THR A 334 -10.92 -12.78 4.22
CA THR A 334 -11.47 -11.75 5.09
C THR A 334 -10.42 -11.26 6.08
N SER A 335 -10.57 -10.04 6.58
CA SER A 335 -9.92 -9.55 7.79
C SER A 335 -10.95 -9.07 8.80
N GLN A 336 -10.57 -9.08 10.08
CA GLN A 336 -11.43 -8.65 11.19
C GLN A 336 -10.65 -7.71 12.09
N PHE A 337 -11.20 -6.53 12.32
CA PHE A 337 -10.59 -5.49 13.14
C PHE A 337 -11.29 -5.41 14.49
N TRP A 338 -10.49 -5.33 15.54
CA TRP A 338 -10.90 -5.27 16.94
C TRP A 338 -10.31 -4.04 17.62
N HIS A 339 -11.07 -3.43 18.52
CA HIS A 339 -10.62 -2.31 19.33
C HIS A 339 -10.91 -2.60 20.80
N LEU A 340 -10.01 -2.21 21.69
CA LEU A 340 -10.23 -2.22 23.14
C LEU A 340 -10.95 -0.93 23.51
N ASP A 341 -12.12 -1.05 24.11
CA ASP A 341 -12.82 0.08 24.71
C ASP A 341 -12.22 0.38 26.09
N GLU A 342 -11.61 1.58 26.21
CA GLU A 342 -10.96 2.04 27.45
C GLU A 342 -11.98 2.48 28.51
N GLU A 343 -13.30 2.59 28.17
CA GLU A 343 -14.31 3.22 29.01
C GLU A 343 -15.19 2.25 29.84
N GLU A 344 -15.05 0.94 29.62
CA GLU A 344 -15.82 -0.04 30.38
C GLU A 344 -14.89 -0.98 31.15
N ASP A 345 -15.26 -1.28 32.42
CA ASP A 345 -14.58 -2.25 33.31
C ASP A 345 -14.54 -3.70 32.77
N ASP A 346 -15.01 -3.91 31.55
CA ASP A 346 -14.94 -5.17 30.80
C ASP A 346 -13.77 -5.10 29.80
N GLU A 347 -12.68 -5.80 30.11
CA GLU A 347 -11.47 -5.92 29.27
C GLU A 347 -11.75 -6.72 27.99
N GLY A 348 -12.85 -6.45 27.28
CA GLY A 348 -13.24 -7.11 26.04
C GLY A 348 -12.71 -6.41 24.80
N GLU A 349 -12.18 -7.19 23.86
CA GLU A 349 -11.98 -6.70 22.48
C GLU A 349 -13.31 -6.78 21.73
N ASP A 350 -13.81 -5.64 21.25
CA ASP A 350 -15.00 -5.58 20.40
C ASP A 350 -14.63 -5.51 18.92
N MET A 351 -15.26 -6.35 18.11
CA MET A 351 -15.10 -6.30 16.67
C MET A 351 -15.73 -5.03 16.10
N LYS A 352 -14.92 -4.16 15.49
CA LYS A 352 -15.35 -2.88 14.92
C LYS A 352 -15.50 -2.90 13.40
N ALA A 353 -14.79 -3.77 12.70
CA ALA A 353 -14.89 -3.90 11.25
C ALA A 353 -14.53 -5.30 10.73
N GLU A 354 -15.13 -5.68 9.61
CA GLU A 354 -14.79 -6.87 8.85
C GLU A 354 -14.67 -6.52 7.38
N THR A 355 -13.57 -6.95 6.75
CA THR A 355 -13.38 -6.82 5.31
C THR A 355 -13.57 -8.19 4.65
N ARG A 356 -14.36 -8.27 3.59
CA ARG A 356 -14.58 -9.48 2.80
C ARG A 356 -14.19 -9.26 1.35
N LEU A 357 -13.49 -10.24 0.78
CA LEU A 357 -13.07 -10.25 -0.62
C LEU A 357 -13.90 -11.27 -1.40
N TYR A 358 -14.41 -10.88 -2.55
CA TYR A 358 -15.25 -11.70 -3.41
C TYR A 358 -14.56 -11.97 -4.74
N TYR A 359 -14.60 -13.22 -5.17
CA TYR A 359 -13.88 -13.72 -6.35
C TYR A 359 -14.81 -14.47 -7.28
N THR A 360 -14.56 -14.36 -8.59
CA THR A 360 -15.19 -15.18 -9.62
C THR A 360 -14.19 -16.15 -10.20
N ILE A 361 -14.57 -17.44 -10.28
CA ILE A 361 -13.79 -18.48 -10.97
C ILE A 361 -13.87 -18.20 -12.48
N LEU A 362 -12.70 -18.16 -13.12
CA LEU A 362 -12.61 -18.01 -14.56
C LEU A 362 -12.77 -19.38 -15.21
N GLU A 363 -13.78 -19.52 -16.11
CA GLU A 363 -13.91 -20.71 -16.92
C GLU A 363 -12.68 -20.90 -17.81
N LYS A 364 -12.19 -22.14 -17.89
CA LYS A 364 -10.99 -22.53 -18.65
C LYS A 364 -11.23 -22.52 -20.15
#